data_36a9eeea58ff5848a0bbbcb919c1c613
#
_entry.id   36a9eeea58ff5848a0bbbcb919c1c613
#
_cell.length_a   1.000
_cell.length_b   1.000
_cell.length_c   1.000
_cell.angle_alpha   90.00
_cell.angle_beta   90.00
_cell.angle_gamma   90.00
#
_symmetry.space_group_name_H-M   'P 1'
#
loop_
_entity.id
_entity.type
_entity.pdbx_description
1 polymer ?
#
loop_
_entity_poly.entity_id
_entity_poly.type
_entity_poly.pdbx_seq_one_letter_code
_entity_poly.pdbx_strand_id
1 'polypeptide(L)'
;FLKTEEHRVKLQHRAGGGGVEICTARAELLDIVLQNLLEQALQKVGDGKTSTALTLVAVGGYGRKTLNPGSDVDLLFLHNRSSHSLSEQTRDVIESVLYMLWDVGFKVGHSVRSIKECIQQANNDSLTKTAMMDARFLMGDEALFTTFTERFWKGCIKGKDAAYLETRKQDLAARHSKHDRTVFLQEPNIKNGCGSL
;
A
#
# COMPACT_ATOMS: atom_id res chain seq x y z
N PHE A 1 11.64 -19.55 -5.55
CA PHE A 1 11.35 -18.41 -6.42
C PHE A 1 11.75 -17.10 -5.78
N LEU A 2 11.08 -16.63 -4.71
CA LEU A 2 11.29 -15.30 -4.11
C LEU A 2 12.76 -15.04 -3.75
N LYS A 3 13.42 -15.95 -3.02
CA LYS A 3 14.85 -15.81 -2.64
C LYS A 3 15.77 -15.68 -3.85
N THR A 4 15.47 -16.39 -4.93
CA THR A 4 16.27 -16.35 -6.18
C THR A 4 16.11 -14.99 -6.86
N GLU A 5 14.88 -14.50 -6.98
CA GLU A 5 14.60 -13.20 -7.58
C GLU A 5 15.11 -12.03 -6.74
N GLU A 6 14.99 -12.10 -5.42
CA GLU A 6 15.61 -11.09 -4.54
C GLU A 6 17.15 -11.07 -4.69
N HIS A 7 17.76 -12.24 -4.86
CA HIS A 7 19.19 -12.31 -5.11
C HIS A 7 19.55 -11.68 -6.47
N ARG A 8 18.74 -11.93 -7.51
CA ARG A 8 18.90 -11.30 -8.82
C ARG A 8 18.83 -9.77 -8.75
N VAL A 9 17.84 -9.23 -8.04
CA VAL A 9 17.70 -7.78 -7.82
C VAL A 9 18.91 -7.21 -7.06
N LYS A 10 19.44 -7.93 -6.05
CA LYS A 10 20.66 -7.53 -5.34
C LYS A 10 21.90 -7.51 -6.24
N LEU A 11 22.03 -8.50 -7.14
CA LEU A 11 23.13 -8.52 -8.12
C LEU A 11 23.01 -7.36 -9.11
N GLN A 12 21.83 -7.07 -9.59
CA GLN A 12 21.56 -5.91 -10.47
C GLN A 12 21.98 -4.60 -9.79
N HIS A 13 21.62 -4.41 -8.52
CA HIS A 13 22.05 -3.23 -7.74
C HIS A 13 23.57 -3.14 -7.63
N ARG A 14 24.25 -4.25 -7.30
CA ARG A 14 25.73 -4.31 -7.22
C ARG A 14 26.42 -4.06 -8.55
N ALA A 15 25.76 -4.36 -9.66
CA ALA A 15 26.24 -4.08 -11.02
C ALA A 15 26.02 -2.62 -11.45
N GLY A 16 25.52 -1.74 -10.56
CA GLY A 16 25.31 -0.32 -10.84
C GLY A 16 23.88 0.04 -11.26
N GLY A 17 22.91 -0.84 -11.08
CA GLY A 17 21.49 -0.55 -11.32
C GLY A 17 20.99 0.62 -10.46
N GLY A 18 20.21 1.52 -11.05
CA GLY A 18 19.67 2.70 -10.39
C GLY A 18 18.67 2.36 -9.28
N GLY A 19 18.58 3.21 -8.24
CA GLY A 19 17.70 2.99 -7.11
C GLY A 19 16.23 2.85 -7.51
N VAL A 20 15.77 3.64 -8.48
CA VAL A 20 14.38 3.56 -9.00
C VAL A 20 14.10 2.21 -9.64
N GLU A 21 15.02 1.74 -10.49
CA GLU A 21 14.92 0.43 -11.16
C GLU A 21 14.82 -0.72 -10.14
N ILE A 22 15.62 -0.67 -9.10
CA ILE A 22 15.63 -1.68 -8.03
C ILE A 22 14.32 -1.65 -7.25
N CYS A 23 13.81 -0.46 -6.89
CA CYS A 23 12.54 -0.32 -6.19
C CYS A 23 11.36 -0.82 -7.02
N THR A 24 11.37 -0.53 -8.33
CA THR A 24 10.35 -0.99 -9.28
C THR A 24 10.40 -2.51 -9.43
N ALA A 25 11.59 -3.10 -9.66
CA ALA A 25 11.75 -4.55 -9.77
C ALA A 25 11.28 -5.30 -8.51
N ARG A 26 11.53 -4.73 -7.31
CA ARG A 26 11.01 -5.28 -6.06
C ARG A 26 9.48 -5.22 -5.97
N ALA A 27 8.89 -4.11 -6.40
CA ALA A 27 7.44 -3.97 -6.43
C ALA A 27 6.79 -4.97 -7.41
N GLU A 28 7.36 -5.14 -8.60
CA GLU A 28 6.87 -6.09 -9.60
C GLU A 28 7.01 -7.56 -9.15
N LEU A 29 8.11 -7.89 -8.49
CA LEU A 29 8.28 -9.21 -7.89
C LEU A 29 7.19 -9.50 -6.86
N LEU A 30 6.89 -8.53 -6.01
CA LEU A 30 5.86 -8.66 -4.99
C LEU A 30 4.45 -8.70 -5.60
N ASP A 31 4.19 -7.96 -6.69
CA ASP A 31 2.94 -8.04 -7.44
C ASP A 31 2.65 -9.48 -7.87
N ILE A 32 3.65 -10.16 -8.46
CA ILE A 32 3.53 -11.56 -8.90
C ILE A 32 3.25 -12.48 -7.69
N VAL A 33 3.96 -12.29 -6.59
CA VAL A 33 3.77 -13.11 -5.37
C VAL A 33 2.35 -12.91 -4.83
N LEU A 34 1.89 -11.69 -4.67
CA LEU A 34 0.56 -11.37 -4.13
C LEU A 34 -0.58 -11.88 -5.01
N GLN A 35 -0.45 -11.74 -6.33
CA GLN A 35 -1.43 -12.26 -7.28
C GLN A 35 -1.58 -13.78 -7.13
N ASN A 36 -0.46 -14.50 -7.11
CA ASN A 36 -0.48 -15.96 -6.90
C ASN A 36 -1.03 -16.37 -5.54
N LEU A 37 -0.66 -15.66 -4.47
CA LEU A 37 -1.16 -15.95 -3.12
C LEU A 37 -2.67 -15.75 -3.01
N LEU A 38 -3.19 -14.63 -3.54
CA LEU A 38 -4.61 -14.35 -3.51
C LEU A 38 -5.39 -15.35 -4.37
N GLU A 39 -4.89 -15.68 -5.56
CA GLU A 39 -5.50 -16.69 -6.43
C GLU A 39 -5.61 -18.04 -5.74
N GLN A 40 -4.52 -18.53 -5.12
CA GLN A 40 -4.53 -19.77 -4.37
C GLN A 40 -5.47 -19.73 -3.15
N ALA A 41 -5.52 -18.60 -2.43
CA ALA A 41 -6.42 -18.44 -1.30
C ALA A 41 -7.90 -18.48 -1.74
N LEU A 42 -8.24 -17.84 -2.86
CA LEU A 42 -9.58 -17.88 -3.44
C LEU A 42 -9.97 -19.28 -3.90
N GLN A 43 -9.05 -20.04 -4.51
CA GLN A 43 -9.30 -21.43 -4.94
C GLN A 43 -9.56 -22.38 -3.78
N LYS A 44 -8.90 -22.18 -2.63
CA LYS A 44 -9.07 -23.03 -1.43
C LYS A 44 -10.43 -22.86 -0.76
N VAL A 45 -11.02 -21.68 -0.84
CA VAL A 45 -12.26 -21.35 -0.10
C VAL A 45 -13.52 -21.82 -0.83
N GLY A 46 -13.43 -22.36 -2.05
CA GLY A 46 -14.51 -23.15 -2.65
C GLY A 46 -15.07 -22.62 -3.97
N ASP A 47 -15.84 -23.50 -4.54
CA ASP A 47 -16.62 -23.54 -5.77
C ASP A 47 -17.11 -22.22 -6.39
N GLY A 48 -16.25 -21.33 -6.86
CA GLY A 48 -16.58 -20.31 -7.88
C GLY A 48 -17.83 -19.42 -7.69
N LYS A 49 -18.60 -19.64 -6.63
CA LYS A 49 -19.87 -18.95 -6.35
C LYS A 49 -19.81 -17.89 -5.24
N THR A 50 -18.69 -17.72 -4.58
CA THR A 50 -18.52 -16.62 -3.63
C THR A 50 -18.17 -15.35 -4.39
N SER A 51 -19.20 -14.76 -4.97
CA SER A 51 -19.16 -13.38 -5.50
C SER A 51 -19.00 -12.37 -4.36
N THR A 52 -17.92 -12.52 -3.59
CA THR A 52 -17.49 -11.43 -2.72
C THR A 52 -16.57 -10.60 -3.56
N ALA A 53 -17.05 -9.45 -4.02
CA ALA A 53 -16.21 -8.48 -4.70
C ALA A 53 -15.13 -8.04 -3.71
N LEU A 54 -13.98 -8.71 -3.79
CA LEU A 54 -12.76 -8.42 -3.03
C LEU A 54 -11.70 -7.97 -4.00
N THR A 55 -11.05 -6.86 -3.68
CA THR A 55 -9.97 -6.30 -4.48
C THR A 55 -8.76 -6.06 -3.62
N LEU A 56 -7.62 -6.55 -4.05
CA LEU A 56 -6.34 -6.26 -3.45
C LEU A 56 -5.73 -5.03 -4.12
N VAL A 57 -5.36 -4.04 -3.30
CA VAL A 57 -4.87 -2.74 -3.73
C VAL A 57 -3.55 -2.44 -3.01
N ALA A 58 -2.52 -2.06 -3.76
CA ALA A 58 -1.30 -1.49 -3.21
C ALA A 58 -1.52 -0.01 -2.92
N VAL A 59 -1.01 0.48 -1.77
CA VAL A 59 -1.11 1.89 -1.39
C VAL A 59 0.26 2.45 -0.96
N GLY A 60 0.37 3.76 -0.82
CA GLY A 60 1.61 4.42 -0.40
C GLY A 60 2.80 4.15 -1.34
N GLY A 61 3.98 3.91 -0.78
CA GLY A 61 5.20 3.64 -1.55
C GLY A 61 5.08 2.44 -2.47
N TYR A 62 4.43 1.38 -2.01
CA TYR A 62 4.16 0.20 -2.83
C TYR A 62 3.15 0.49 -3.96
N GLY A 63 2.15 1.34 -3.69
CA GLY A 63 1.22 1.82 -4.72
C GLY A 63 1.92 2.52 -5.88
N ARG A 64 2.92 3.36 -5.60
CA ARG A 64 3.75 4.05 -6.61
C ARG A 64 4.75 3.15 -7.34
N LYS A 65 4.81 1.86 -7.05
CA LYS A 65 5.89 0.95 -7.51
C LYS A 65 7.30 1.36 -7.04
N THR A 66 7.40 2.07 -5.92
CA THR A 66 8.68 2.45 -5.32
C THR A 66 8.92 1.73 -3.99
N LEU A 67 9.03 0.39 -4.06
CA LEU A 67 9.23 -0.44 -2.87
C LEU A 67 10.70 -0.48 -2.48
N ASN A 68 11.11 0.42 -1.58
CA ASN A 68 12.48 0.47 -1.07
C ASN A 68 12.86 -0.82 -0.31
N PRO A 69 14.13 -1.23 -0.34
CA PRO A 69 14.62 -2.30 0.53
C PRO A 69 14.33 -1.99 2.01
N GLY A 70 13.68 -2.95 2.70
CA GLY A 70 13.31 -2.79 4.12
C GLY A 70 12.05 -1.95 4.38
N SER A 71 11.38 -1.43 3.36
CA SER A 71 10.06 -0.79 3.51
C SER A 71 9.00 -1.82 3.83
N ASP A 72 8.00 -1.36 4.59
CA ASP A 72 6.76 -2.11 4.78
C ASP A 72 5.96 -2.18 3.47
N VAL A 73 5.16 -3.24 3.35
CA VAL A 73 4.24 -3.45 2.23
C VAL A 73 2.86 -3.02 2.67
N ASP A 74 2.34 -1.93 2.09
CA ASP A 74 1.05 -1.39 2.47
C ASP A 74 -0.06 -1.88 1.53
N LEU A 75 -1.03 -2.61 2.09
CA LEU A 75 -2.13 -3.27 1.38
C LEU A 75 -3.50 -2.77 1.85
N LEU A 76 -4.40 -2.60 0.90
CA LEU A 76 -5.82 -2.39 1.16
C LEU A 76 -6.61 -3.55 0.53
N PHE A 77 -7.32 -4.30 1.37
CA PHE A 77 -8.35 -5.23 0.95
C PHE A 77 -9.66 -4.47 0.84
N LEU A 78 -10.03 -4.13 -0.38
CA LEU A 78 -11.24 -3.38 -0.69
C LEU A 78 -12.40 -4.34 -0.94
N HIS A 79 -13.54 -4.07 -0.34
CA HIS A 79 -14.76 -4.87 -0.50
C HIS A 79 -16.02 -3.98 -0.66
N ASN A 80 -17.10 -4.57 -1.15
CA ASN A 80 -18.35 -3.86 -1.42
C ASN A 80 -19.37 -3.88 -0.27
N ARG A 81 -19.07 -4.56 0.84
CA ARG A 81 -19.95 -4.68 2.01
C ARG A 81 -19.50 -3.76 3.15
N SER A 82 -20.28 -3.63 4.23
CA SER A 82 -19.76 -3.03 5.46
C SER A 82 -18.81 -4.00 6.14
N SER A 83 -17.78 -3.50 6.83
CA SER A 83 -16.76 -4.33 7.49
C SER A 83 -17.35 -5.33 8.51
N HIS A 84 -18.51 -5.00 9.10
CA HIS A 84 -19.23 -5.87 10.02
C HIS A 84 -19.96 -7.04 9.35
N SER A 85 -20.04 -7.07 8.02
CA SER A 85 -20.78 -8.09 7.24
C SER A 85 -19.88 -8.91 6.32
N LEU A 86 -18.57 -8.91 6.53
CA LEU A 86 -17.66 -9.78 5.79
C LEU A 86 -17.98 -11.24 6.09
N SER A 87 -18.09 -12.06 5.05
CA SER A 87 -18.26 -13.51 5.23
C SER A 87 -17.01 -14.11 5.88
N GLU A 88 -17.18 -15.19 6.60
CA GLU A 88 -16.08 -15.96 7.17
C GLU A 88 -15.08 -16.34 6.08
N GLN A 89 -15.56 -16.81 4.94
CA GLN A 89 -14.75 -17.15 3.78
C GLN A 89 -13.87 -16.00 3.29
N THR A 90 -14.39 -14.75 3.25
CA THR A 90 -13.60 -13.58 2.85
C THR A 90 -12.51 -13.29 3.89
N ARG A 91 -12.79 -13.46 5.17
CA ARG A 91 -11.79 -13.33 6.24
C ARG A 91 -10.68 -14.35 6.08
N ASP A 92 -11.05 -15.63 5.87
CA ASP A 92 -10.10 -16.73 5.68
C ASP A 92 -9.16 -16.47 4.49
N VAL A 93 -9.68 -15.92 3.38
CA VAL A 93 -8.85 -15.53 2.23
C VAL A 93 -7.85 -14.45 2.62
N ILE A 94 -8.30 -13.38 3.30
CA ILE A 94 -7.44 -12.26 3.72
C ILE A 94 -6.38 -12.75 4.69
N GLU A 95 -6.77 -13.51 5.70
CA GLU A 95 -5.86 -14.07 6.71
C GLU A 95 -4.83 -15.02 6.08
N SER A 96 -5.26 -15.88 5.14
CA SER A 96 -4.33 -16.77 4.42
C SER A 96 -3.26 -16.00 3.67
N VAL A 97 -3.62 -14.91 2.98
CA VAL A 97 -2.64 -14.06 2.27
C VAL A 97 -1.69 -13.40 3.26
N LEU A 98 -2.19 -12.84 4.35
CA LEU A 98 -1.38 -12.15 5.35
C LEU A 98 -0.41 -13.10 6.07
N TYR A 99 -0.89 -14.29 6.49
CA TYR A 99 -0.03 -15.28 7.13
C TYR A 99 1.11 -15.73 6.23
N MET A 100 0.83 -15.99 4.95
CA MET A 100 1.88 -16.38 3.99
C MET A 100 2.91 -15.26 3.77
N LEU A 101 2.51 -13.99 3.78
CA LEU A 101 3.44 -12.87 3.68
C LEU A 101 4.31 -12.74 4.93
N TRP A 102 3.75 -12.90 6.12
CA TRP A 102 4.49 -12.86 7.38
C TRP A 102 5.47 -14.02 7.52
N ASP A 103 5.06 -15.24 7.12
CA ASP A 103 5.91 -16.44 7.14
C ASP A 103 7.14 -16.29 6.23
N VAL A 104 6.99 -15.57 5.13
CA VAL A 104 8.12 -15.24 4.22
C VAL A 104 8.97 -14.08 4.74
N GLY A 105 8.53 -13.38 5.80
CA GLY A 105 9.26 -12.32 6.48
C GLY A 105 8.96 -10.91 5.98
N PHE A 106 7.88 -10.70 5.22
CA PHE A 106 7.44 -9.35 4.86
C PHE A 106 6.84 -8.62 6.06
N LYS A 107 7.19 -7.36 6.21
CA LYS A 107 6.48 -6.42 7.08
C LYS A 107 5.31 -5.85 6.30
N VAL A 108 4.09 -6.17 6.74
CA VAL A 108 2.86 -5.81 6.03
C VAL A 108 2.01 -4.90 6.88
N GLY A 109 1.81 -3.67 6.42
CA GLY A 109 0.72 -2.80 6.83
C GLY A 109 -0.53 -3.17 6.02
N HIS A 110 -1.65 -3.41 6.68
CA HIS A 110 -2.87 -3.74 5.94
C HIS A 110 -4.11 -3.07 6.51
N SER A 111 -5.10 -2.93 5.67
CA SER A 111 -6.45 -2.50 6.06
C SER A 111 -7.49 -3.23 5.24
N VAL A 112 -8.64 -3.50 5.85
CA VAL A 112 -9.80 -4.14 5.20
C VAL A 112 -10.95 -3.15 5.28
N ARG A 113 -11.41 -2.61 4.15
CA ARG A 113 -12.36 -1.51 4.13
C ARG A 113 -13.30 -1.56 2.95
N SER A 114 -14.51 -1.06 3.15
CA SER A 114 -15.42 -0.66 2.08
C SER A 114 -15.02 0.71 1.49
N ILE A 115 -15.54 1.04 0.31
CA ILE A 115 -15.32 2.37 -0.30
C ILE A 115 -15.74 3.50 0.64
N LYS A 116 -16.86 3.34 1.35
CA LYS A 116 -17.37 4.35 2.30
C LYS A 116 -16.38 4.57 3.44
N GLU A 117 -15.84 3.50 4.02
CA GLU A 117 -14.86 3.55 5.12
C GLU A 117 -13.53 4.15 4.64
N CYS A 118 -13.09 3.84 3.42
CA CYS A 118 -11.92 4.47 2.82
C CYS A 118 -12.08 6.00 2.74
N ILE A 119 -13.20 6.47 2.22
CA ILE A 119 -13.49 7.91 2.08
C ILE A 119 -13.59 8.58 3.45
N GLN A 120 -14.26 7.95 4.41
CA GLN A 120 -14.38 8.47 5.78
C GLN A 120 -13.00 8.59 6.43
N GLN A 121 -12.21 7.54 6.39
CA GLN A 121 -10.89 7.53 6.99
C GLN A 121 -9.95 8.54 6.33
N ALA A 122 -9.94 8.64 5.00
CA ALA A 122 -9.13 9.59 4.26
C ALA A 122 -9.51 11.06 4.56
N ASN A 123 -10.77 11.34 4.87
CA ASN A 123 -11.16 12.68 5.28
C ASN A 123 -10.78 13.01 6.73
N ASN A 124 -10.59 12.00 7.58
CA ASN A 124 -10.21 12.18 8.99
C ASN A 124 -8.68 12.15 9.20
N ASP A 125 -7.93 11.48 8.32
CA ASP A 125 -6.50 11.29 8.45
C ASP A 125 -5.75 11.60 7.14
N SER A 126 -4.88 12.63 7.21
CA SER A 126 -4.11 13.11 6.06
C SER A 126 -3.09 12.10 5.55
N LEU A 127 -2.54 11.24 6.42
CA LEU A 127 -1.57 10.21 6.03
C LEU A 127 -2.27 9.10 5.25
N THR A 128 -3.41 8.62 5.73
CA THR A 128 -4.25 7.65 5.00
C THR A 128 -4.71 8.22 3.66
N LYS A 129 -5.11 9.51 3.61
CA LYS A 129 -5.44 10.17 2.35
C LYS A 129 -4.27 10.12 1.37
N THR A 130 -3.08 10.50 1.82
CA THR A 130 -1.86 10.48 0.99
C THR A 130 -1.57 9.08 0.47
N ALA A 131 -1.62 8.07 1.33
CA ALA A 131 -1.37 6.69 0.92
C ALA A 131 -2.39 6.20 -0.12
N MET A 132 -3.67 6.57 0.02
CA MET A 132 -4.73 6.20 -0.92
C MET A 132 -4.69 6.97 -2.25
N MET A 133 -4.04 8.15 -2.31
CA MET A 133 -3.80 8.84 -3.58
C MET A 133 -2.90 8.03 -4.52
N ASP A 134 -2.05 7.20 -3.95
CA ASP A 134 -1.14 6.31 -4.67
C ASP A 134 -1.73 4.89 -4.86
N ALA A 135 -3.05 4.72 -4.66
CA ALA A 135 -3.69 3.42 -4.78
C ALA A 135 -3.54 2.83 -6.18
N ARG A 136 -3.11 1.58 -6.23
CA ARG A 136 -2.89 0.82 -7.46
C ARG A 136 -3.56 -0.55 -7.38
N PHE A 137 -4.33 -0.90 -8.39
CA PHE A 137 -4.94 -2.21 -8.53
C PHE A 137 -3.88 -3.31 -8.64
N LEU A 138 -4.05 -4.38 -7.88
CA LEU A 138 -3.22 -5.59 -7.99
C LEU A 138 -4.00 -6.77 -8.57
N MET A 139 -5.15 -7.07 -7.99
CA MET A 139 -5.98 -8.21 -8.38
C MET A 139 -7.37 -8.12 -7.76
N GLY A 140 -8.36 -8.77 -8.38
CA GLY A 140 -9.73 -8.90 -7.87
C GLY A 140 -10.77 -8.22 -8.75
N ASP A 141 -11.76 -7.57 -8.16
CA ASP A 141 -12.83 -6.85 -8.87
C ASP A 141 -12.38 -5.47 -9.33
N GLU A 142 -12.05 -5.33 -10.61
CA GLU A 142 -11.58 -4.08 -11.22
C GLU A 142 -12.68 -3.01 -11.25
N ALA A 143 -13.95 -3.39 -11.37
CA ALA A 143 -15.08 -2.45 -11.34
C ALA A 143 -15.22 -1.81 -9.95
N LEU A 144 -14.99 -2.60 -8.89
CA LEU A 144 -14.96 -2.11 -7.53
C LEU A 144 -13.81 -1.11 -7.32
N PHE A 145 -12.62 -1.39 -7.86
CA PHE A 145 -11.47 -0.48 -7.78
C PHE A 145 -11.73 0.83 -8.54
N THR A 146 -12.28 0.75 -9.75
CA THR A 146 -12.66 1.94 -10.54
C THR A 146 -13.65 2.81 -9.77
N THR A 147 -14.71 2.19 -9.21
CA THR A 147 -15.70 2.89 -8.39
C THR A 147 -15.06 3.54 -7.14
N PHE A 148 -14.13 2.85 -6.51
CA PHE A 148 -13.35 3.40 -5.39
C PHE A 148 -12.57 4.64 -5.81
N THR A 149 -11.81 4.56 -6.89
CA THR A 149 -10.99 5.66 -7.39
C THR A 149 -11.84 6.90 -7.69
N GLU A 150 -12.92 6.75 -8.43
CA GLU A 150 -13.83 7.85 -8.79
C GLU A 150 -14.44 8.52 -7.54
N ARG A 151 -14.95 7.70 -6.60
CA ARG A 151 -15.57 8.21 -5.38
C ARG A 151 -14.54 8.84 -4.44
N PHE A 152 -13.36 8.29 -4.35
CA PHE A 152 -12.26 8.81 -3.56
C PHE A 152 -11.83 10.20 -4.08
N TRP A 153 -11.58 10.34 -5.38
CA TRP A 153 -11.23 11.63 -5.97
C TRP A 153 -12.32 12.67 -5.79
N LYS A 154 -13.57 12.30 -6.00
CA LYS A 154 -14.72 13.21 -5.79
C LYS A 154 -14.91 13.58 -4.32
N GLY A 155 -14.78 12.63 -3.40
CA GLY A 155 -15.10 12.81 -1.98
C GLY A 155 -13.96 13.33 -1.12
N CYS A 156 -12.71 13.10 -1.54
CA CYS A 156 -11.54 13.40 -0.71
C CYS A 156 -10.59 14.46 -1.30
N ILE A 157 -10.55 14.62 -2.62
CA ILE A 157 -9.56 15.47 -3.31
C ILE A 157 -10.19 16.69 -3.95
N LYS A 158 -11.19 16.49 -4.83
CA LYS A 158 -11.78 17.59 -5.61
C LYS A 158 -12.29 18.72 -4.72
N GLY A 159 -11.72 19.92 -4.90
CA GLY A 159 -12.06 21.11 -4.12
C GLY A 159 -11.56 21.13 -2.67
N LYS A 160 -10.67 20.18 -2.29
CA LYS A 160 -10.07 20.10 -0.95
C LYS A 160 -8.55 20.19 -0.99
N ASP A 161 -7.98 20.44 -2.13
CA ASP A 161 -6.54 20.50 -2.41
C ASP A 161 -5.83 21.57 -1.58
N ALA A 162 -6.36 22.78 -1.48
CA ALA A 162 -5.76 23.85 -0.69
C ALA A 162 -5.65 23.48 0.81
N ALA A 163 -6.74 22.96 1.40
CA ALA A 163 -6.75 22.54 2.80
C ALA A 163 -5.80 21.36 3.04
N TYR A 164 -5.73 20.42 2.09
CA TYR A 164 -4.80 19.29 2.16
C TYR A 164 -3.35 19.76 2.12
N LEU A 165 -3.00 20.66 1.19
CA LEU A 165 -1.65 21.21 1.08
C LEU A 165 -1.23 21.96 2.34
N GLU A 166 -2.13 22.73 2.93
CA GLU A 166 -1.84 23.43 4.19
C GLU A 166 -1.56 22.45 5.34
N THR A 167 -2.36 21.39 5.46
CA THR A 167 -2.11 20.32 6.45
C THR A 167 -0.74 19.67 6.21
N ARG A 168 -0.38 19.37 4.94
CA ARG A 168 0.93 18.78 4.62
C ARG A 168 2.11 19.70 4.95
N LYS A 169 1.96 21.03 4.75
CA LYS A 169 2.98 22.00 5.16
C LYS A 169 3.18 22.01 6.67
N GLN A 170 2.08 21.98 7.44
CA GLN A 170 2.15 21.93 8.89
C GLN A 170 2.81 20.64 9.39
N ASP A 171 2.47 19.48 8.80
CA ASP A 171 3.10 18.20 9.11
C ASP A 171 4.61 18.21 8.78
N LEU A 172 5.00 18.82 7.68
CA LEU A 172 6.41 18.98 7.32
C LEU A 172 7.16 19.87 8.32
N ALA A 173 6.58 21.01 8.65
CA ALA A 173 7.14 21.92 9.64
C ALA A 173 7.28 21.27 11.03
N ALA A 174 6.28 20.48 11.45
CA ALA A 174 6.32 19.73 12.70
C ALA A 174 7.40 18.63 12.68
N ARG A 175 7.60 17.95 11.56
CA ARG A 175 8.71 16.99 11.40
C ARG A 175 10.07 17.67 11.49
N HIS A 176 10.26 18.77 10.75
CA HIS A 176 11.53 19.50 10.77
C HIS A 176 11.85 20.06 12.16
N SER A 177 10.87 20.50 12.93
CA SER A 177 11.09 21.00 14.29
C SER A 177 11.57 19.92 15.27
N LYS A 178 11.22 18.65 15.04
CA LYS A 178 11.71 17.51 15.83
C LYS A 178 13.18 17.15 15.56
N HIS A 179 13.75 17.71 14.50
CA HIS A 179 15.14 17.48 14.08
C HIS A 179 15.91 18.81 13.99
N ASP A 180 15.68 19.71 14.95
CA ASP A 180 16.36 21.00 15.13
C ASP A 180 16.37 21.90 13.88
N ARG A 181 15.50 21.65 12.92
CA ARG A 181 15.39 22.38 11.64
C ARG A 181 16.71 22.52 10.88
N THR A 182 17.61 21.57 11.03
CA THR A 182 18.92 21.58 10.40
C THR A 182 19.20 20.27 9.64
N VAL A 183 20.02 20.37 8.59
CA VAL A 183 20.57 19.21 7.87
C VAL A 183 21.91 18.75 8.46
N PHE A 184 22.50 19.52 9.37
CA PHE A 184 23.84 19.29 9.94
C PHE A 184 23.81 18.47 11.23
N LEU A 185 22.97 17.43 11.27
CA LEU A 185 22.94 16.49 12.38
C LEU A 185 24.05 15.45 12.23
N GLN A 186 24.65 15.04 13.35
CA GLN A 186 25.70 14.01 13.38
C GLN A 186 25.18 12.66 12.87
N GLU A 187 23.92 12.33 13.20
CA GLU A 187 23.18 11.16 12.69
C GLU A 187 21.86 11.62 12.08
N PRO A 188 21.84 12.05 10.81
CA PRO A 188 20.63 12.59 10.20
C PRO A 188 19.58 11.51 9.99
N ASN A 189 18.34 11.83 10.33
CA ASN A 189 17.20 10.97 9.99
C ASN A 189 16.82 11.16 8.52
N ILE A 190 17.27 10.25 7.66
CA ILE A 190 17.08 10.32 6.20
C ILE A 190 15.62 10.20 5.75
N LYS A 191 14.71 9.77 6.62
CA LYS A 191 13.28 9.63 6.32
C LYS A 191 12.46 10.86 6.77
N ASN A 192 12.82 11.47 7.91
CA ASN A 192 11.96 12.48 8.54
C ASN A 192 12.70 13.78 8.86
N GLY A 193 14.02 13.84 8.75
CA GLY A 193 14.81 15.03 9.04
C GLY A 193 14.74 16.10 7.96
N CYS A 194 15.31 17.26 8.23
CA CYS A 194 15.53 18.28 7.21
C CYS A 194 16.44 17.73 6.10
N GLY A 195 16.08 17.96 4.84
CA GLY A 195 16.81 17.40 3.70
C GLY A 195 16.53 15.90 3.43
N SER A 196 15.58 15.30 4.14
CA SER A 196 15.09 13.95 3.82
C SER A 196 14.32 13.92 2.50
N LEU A 197 14.33 12.76 1.86
CA LEU A 197 13.65 12.50 0.58
C LEU A 197 12.12 12.44 0.74
#